data_b05e062bd424962083b3ca3d4b02747d
#
_entry.id   b05e062bd424962083b3ca3d4b02747d
#
_cell.length_a   1.000
_cell.length_b   1.000
_cell.length_c   1.000
_cell.angle_alpha   90.00
_cell.angle_beta   90.00
_cell.angle_gamma   90.00
#
_symmetry.space_group_name_H-M   'P 1'
#
loop_
_entity.id
_entity.type
_entity.pdbx_description
1 polymer ?
#
loop_
_entity_poly.entity_id
_entity_poly.type
_entity_poly.pdbx_seq_one_letter_code
_entity_poly.pdbx_strand_id
1 'polypeptide(L)'
;MAAIPRFGTRVVPEMRQIIDECRAHKQLVEGPCTDQFEQEFARFLGSGHVRTCSTEYGRMALYFILKAMAFPPGSEIIVPALTFWVVPEIARVAGLKVVFADIDPATFGLSPAAVERAITPNTRAVLPTHLYGMACEMDPILELARRYQLKVIEDCAHSLGATYKGRLVGTLGDASFFSFQAFKPLNTYGGGLAWMRDADLAQRVGALAAAEEWPTEKRVEGILRTGYWQHTFIRPKVFTYSLFPIWYAASWVDAKPEERLWEGVRSLDPIPAHYRGRFTNVQAAIGLAGLKRLPEFIHRTRRHARMLDALLGDVAGITIPQIPPDRTHVYYQYCAYVPASDTIVKRCIRRGVDVAPMHVDICTRLNLFGWTGPAAIGAETAATAVQVPVYESLSDEEIDRVGRLVRTQVQRLANAPKTTAPTMAARSHRSAG
;
A
#
# COMPACT_ATOMS: atom_id res chain seq x y z
N MET A 1 -10.47 3.94 28.11
CA MET A 1 -10.91 3.78 26.71
C MET A 1 -9.91 2.88 26.00
N ALA A 2 -10.39 2.05 25.06
CA ALA A 2 -9.49 1.18 24.28
C ALA A 2 -8.54 2.01 23.42
N ALA A 3 -7.32 1.49 23.19
CA ALA A 3 -6.40 2.08 22.25
C ALA A 3 -6.86 1.79 20.82
N ILE A 4 -6.63 2.74 19.90
CA ILE A 4 -7.05 2.64 18.50
C ILE A 4 -5.80 2.34 17.65
N PRO A 5 -5.71 1.17 17.01
CA PRO A 5 -4.59 0.83 16.13
C PRO A 5 -4.68 1.60 14.80
N ARG A 6 -3.52 1.76 14.14
CA ARG A 6 -3.41 2.46 12.84
C ARG A 6 -4.11 1.75 11.68
N PHE A 7 -4.28 0.44 11.78
CA PHE A 7 -4.87 -0.40 10.75
C PHE A 7 -6.02 -1.24 11.30
N GLY A 8 -7.04 -1.48 10.47
CA GLY A 8 -8.01 -2.55 10.60
C GLY A 8 -7.78 -3.62 9.53
N THR A 9 -8.19 -4.84 9.80
CA THR A 9 -8.29 -5.89 8.77
C THR A 9 -9.72 -5.96 8.29
N ARG A 10 -9.92 -5.89 6.99
CA ARG A 10 -11.25 -6.08 6.37
C ARG A 10 -11.60 -7.56 6.35
N VAL A 11 -12.28 -8.01 7.40
CA VAL A 11 -12.70 -9.40 7.58
C VAL A 11 -14.19 -9.49 7.34
N VAL A 12 -14.59 -10.38 6.43
CA VAL A 12 -16.01 -10.67 6.21
C VAL A 12 -16.58 -11.45 7.39
N PRO A 13 -17.81 -11.18 7.84
CA PRO A 13 -18.41 -11.90 8.97
C PRO A 13 -18.45 -13.41 8.79
N GLU A 14 -18.64 -13.86 7.55
CA GLU A 14 -18.76 -15.27 7.16
C GLU A 14 -17.39 -15.98 7.04
N MET A 15 -16.28 -15.30 7.25
CA MET A 15 -14.94 -15.83 6.98
C MET A 15 -14.67 -17.17 7.67
N ARG A 16 -15.07 -17.31 8.94
CA ARG A 16 -14.91 -18.58 9.67
C ARG A 16 -15.73 -19.71 9.05
N GLN A 17 -16.97 -19.45 8.72
CA GLN A 17 -17.85 -20.41 8.07
C GLN A 17 -17.27 -20.86 6.73
N ILE A 18 -16.80 -19.93 5.89
CA ILE A 18 -16.17 -20.22 4.59
C ILE A 18 -14.96 -21.15 4.77
N ILE A 19 -14.10 -20.86 5.76
CA ILE A 19 -12.93 -21.70 6.03
C ILE A 19 -13.34 -23.11 6.47
N ASP A 20 -14.31 -23.21 7.37
CA ASP A 20 -14.78 -24.49 7.89
C ASP A 20 -15.50 -25.33 6.80
N GLU A 21 -16.25 -24.70 5.89
CA GLU A 21 -16.84 -25.34 4.71
C GLU A 21 -15.77 -25.87 3.75
N CYS A 22 -14.74 -25.07 3.45
CA CYS A 22 -13.61 -25.53 2.62
C CYS A 22 -12.88 -26.72 3.25
N ARG A 23 -12.71 -26.76 4.57
CA ARG A 23 -12.13 -27.91 5.29
C ARG A 23 -13.01 -29.15 5.19
N ALA A 24 -14.31 -29.01 5.45
CA ALA A 24 -15.25 -30.12 5.39
C ALA A 24 -15.29 -30.79 4.02
N HIS A 25 -15.15 -30.02 2.96
CA HIS A 25 -15.12 -30.51 1.58
C HIS A 25 -13.71 -30.89 1.08
N LYS A 26 -12.65 -30.77 1.91
CA LYS A 26 -11.24 -30.97 1.52
C LYS A 26 -10.80 -30.08 0.35
N GLN A 27 -11.29 -28.85 0.31
CA GLN A 27 -11.05 -27.84 -0.73
C GLN A 27 -10.31 -26.60 -0.19
N LEU A 28 -9.39 -26.78 0.73
CA LEU A 28 -8.57 -25.66 1.22
C LEU A 28 -7.60 -25.17 0.13
N VAL A 29 -6.96 -26.09 -0.56
CA VAL A 29 -5.91 -25.78 -1.55
C VAL A 29 -6.50 -25.61 -2.94
N GLU A 30 -7.09 -26.66 -3.47
CA GLU A 30 -7.68 -26.71 -4.81
C GLU A 30 -9.20 -26.73 -4.74
N GLY A 31 -9.87 -26.16 -5.73
CA GLY A 31 -11.32 -26.13 -5.84
C GLY A 31 -11.83 -25.07 -6.81
N PRO A 32 -13.15 -24.95 -6.98
CA PRO A 32 -13.75 -24.14 -8.03
C PRO A 32 -13.74 -22.64 -7.76
N CYS A 33 -13.47 -22.22 -6.52
CA CYS A 33 -13.59 -20.80 -6.15
C CYS A 33 -12.53 -19.93 -6.81
N THR A 34 -11.36 -20.49 -7.20
CA THR A 34 -10.29 -19.71 -7.84
C THR A 34 -10.76 -19.14 -9.18
N ASP A 35 -11.31 -19.99 -10.06
CA ASP A 35 -11.83 -19.56 -11.35
C ASP A 35 -13.02 -18.60 -11.19
N GLN A 36 -13.91 -18.88 -10.23
CA GLN A 36 -15.03 -18.00 -9.91
C GLN A 36 -14.56 -16.63 -9.44
N PHE A 37 -13.54 -16.56 -8.58
CA PHE A 37 -12.98 -15.31 -8.08
C PHE A 37 -12.36 -14.48 -9.20
N GLU A 38 -11.61 -15.11 -10.10
CA GLU A 38 -11.04 -14.43 -11.25
C GLU A 38 -12.12 -13.86 -12.16
N GLN A 39 -13.18 -14.62 -12.44
CA GLN A 39 -14.32 -14.15 -13.23
C GLN A 39 -15.06 -12.98 -12.56
N GLU A 40 -15.38 -13.09 -11.26
CA GLU A 40 -16.08 -12.03 -10.53
C GLU A 40 -15.20 -10.77 -10.39
N PHE A 41 -13.89 -10.94 -10.22
CA PHE A 41 -12.97 -9.82 -10.16
C PHE A 41 -12.87 -9.11 -11.52
N ALA A 42 -12.83 -9.86 -12.63
CA ALA A 42 -12.89 -9.30 -13.98
C ALA A 42 -14.18 -8.51 -14.21
N ARG A 43 -15.34 -9.05 -13.75
CA ARG A 43 -16.62 -8.35 -13.82
C ARG A 43 -16.62 -7.07 -12.97
N PHE A 44 -16.08 -7.14 -11.76
CA PHE A 44 -15.93 -5.97 -10.90
C PHE A 44 -15.12 -4.86 -11.58
N LEU A 45 -14.06 -5.20 -12.29
CA LEU A 45 -13.26 -4.26 -13.06
C LEU A 45 -13.95 -3.78 -14.36
N GLY A 46 -15.15 -4.25 -14.68
CA GLY A 46 -15.86 -3.92 -15.92
C GLY A 46 -15.25 -4.56 -17.17
N SER A 47 -14.49 -5.63 -17.00
CA SER A 47 -13.86 -6.38 -18.09
C SER A 47 -14.85 -7.39 -18.66
N GLY A 48 -15.20 -7.25 -19.95
CA GLY A 48 -16.13 -8.17 -20.63
C GLY A 48 -15.57 -9.59 -20.88
N HIS A 49 -14.27 -9.76 -20.72
CA HIS A 49 -13.57 -11.05 -20.85
C HIS A 49 -12.67 -11.28 -19.66
N VAL A 50 -12.54 -12.54 -19.25
CA VAL A 50 -11.63 -12.94 -18.15
C VAL A 50 -10.19 -12.72 -18.61
N ARG A 51 -9.56 -11.69 -18.08
CA ARG A 51 -8.15 -11.33 -18.31
C ARG A 51 -7.44 -11.11 -16.99
N THR A 52 -7.82 -11.93 -16.02
CA THR A 52 -7.30 -11.92 -14.66
C THR A 52 -6.62 -13.23 -14.36
N CYS A 53 -5.59 -13.18 -13.54
CA CYS A 53 -4.87 -14.34 -13.07
C CYS A 53 -4.48 -14.14 -11.61
N SER A 54 -4.99 -14.98 -10.72
CA SER A 54 -4.66 -14.95 -9.30
C SER A 54 -3.30 -15.60 -9.02
N THR A 55 -2.62 -15.09 -7.99
CA THR A 55 -1.26 -15.46 -7.63
C THR A 55 -1.10 -15.53 -6.11
N GLU A 56 -0.09 -16.24 -5.62
CA GLU A 56 0.21 -16.36 -4.18
C GLU A 56 0.44 -15.02 -3.48
N TYR A 57 1.00 -14.04 -4.20
CA TYR A 57 1.25 -12.66 -3.74
C TYR A 57 1.10 -11.66 -4.88
N GLY A 58 0.70 -10.43 -4.59
CA GLY A 58 0.65 -9.34 -5.58
C GLY A 58 2.01 -9.07 -6.26
N ARG A 59 3.13 -9.27 -5.53
CA ARG A 59 4.49 -9.18 -6.11
C ARG A 59 4.76 -10.23 -7.18
N MET A 60 4.16 -11.41 -7.06
CA MET A 60 4.26 -12.47 -8.08
C MET A 60 3.40 -12.14 -9.29
N ALA A 61 2.26 -11.49 -9.12
CA ALA A 61 1.48 -10.96 -10.24
C ALA A 61 2.32 -9.97 -11.07
N LEU A 62 3.00 -9.01 -10.42
CA LEU A 62 3.92 -8.09 -11.09
C LEU A 62 5.06 -8.86 -11.79
N TYR A 63 5.68 -9.82 -11.10
CA TYR A 63 6.77 -10.63 -11.68
C TYR A 63 6.33 -11.35 -12.96
N PHE A 64 5.17 -12.01 -12.94
CA PHE A 64 4.68 -12.74 -14.11
C PHE A 64 4.28 -11.80 -15.26
N ILE A 65 3.70 -10.63 -14.95
CA ILE A 65 3.43 -9.60 -15.97
C ILE A 65 4.74 -9.20 -16.67
N LEU A 66 5.78 -8.86 -15.90
CA LEU A 66 7.06 -8.42 -16.45
C LEU A 66 7.77 -9.52 -17.25
N LYS A 67 7.76 -10.75 -16.75
CA LYS A 67 8.32 -11.92 -17.47
C LYS A 67 7.56 -12.20 -18.77
N ALA A 68 6.22 -12.12 -18.74
CA ALA A 68 5.38 -12.35 -19.90
C ALA A 68 5.49 -11.25 -20.97
N MET A 69 5.78 -10.00 -20.56
CA MET A 69 6.05 -8.90 -21.49
C MET A 69 7.36 -9.07 -22.26
N ALA A 70 8.28 -9.88 -21.76
CA ALA A 70 9.53 -10.28 -22.42
C ALA A 70 10.32 -9.11 -23.01
N PHE A 71 10.54 -8.07 -22.21
CA PHE A 71 11.32 -6.91 -22.64
C PHE A 71 12.74 -7.28 -23.04
N PRO A 72 13.33 -6.62 -24.05
CA PRO A 72 14.73 -6.85 -24.44
C PRO A 72 15.71 -6.64 -23.26
N PRO A 73 16.85 -7.33 -23.25
CA PRO A 73 17.90 -7.09 -22.25
C PRO A 73 18.33 -5.61 -22.21
N GLY A 74 18.56 -5.09 -21.01
CA GLY A 74 18.90 -3.68 -20.80
C GLY A 74 17.72 -2.71 -20.80
N SER A 75 16.48 -3.21 -20.97
CA SER A 75 15.28 -2.37 -20.86
C SER A 75 15.12 -1.74 -19.48
N GLU A 76 14.63 -0.52 -19.48
CA GLU A 76 14.36 0.26 -18.26
C GLU A 76 12.86 0.33 -17.97
N ILE A 77 12.54 0.34 -16.67
CA ILE A 77 11.20 0.62 -16.15
C ILE A 77 11.25 1.82 -15.22
N ILE A 78 10.38 2.81 -15.47
CA ILE A 78 10.24 3.97 -14.59
C ILE A 78 9.24 3.62 -13.47
N VAL A 79 9.68 3.80 -12.22
CA VAL A 79 8.87 3.56 -11.01
C VAL A 79 8.91 4.79 -10.09
N PRO A 80 7.90 5.01 -9.23
CA PRO A 80 7.94 6.12 -8.28
C PRO A 80 9.07 5.92 -7.26
N ALA A 81 9.70 7.03 -6.89
CA ALA A 81 10.73 7.06 -5.84
C ALA A 81 10.16 6.73 -4.45
N LEU A 82 8.87 6.98 -4.23
CA LEU A 82 8.12 6.63 -3.02
C LEU A 82 7.19 5.46 -3.31
N THR A 83 7.58 4.27 -2.89
CA THR A 83 6.76 3.04 -3.03
C THR A 83 7.28 1.96 -2.08
N PHE A 84 6.57 0.84 -1.99
CA PHE A 84 7.07 -0.31 -1.25
C PHE A 84 8.28 -0.92 -1.98
N TRP A 85 9.42 -1.03 -1.30
CA TRP A 85 10.71 -1.43 -1.88
C TRP A 85 10.67 -2.71 -2.72
N VAL A 86 9.73 -3.60 -2.44
CA VAL A 86 9.55 -4.86 -3.17
C VAL A 86 9.15 -4.63 -4.62
N VAL A 87 8.42 -3.55 -4.94
CA VAL A 87 7.95 -3.28 -6.32
C VAL A 87 9.12 -3.04 -7.28
N PRO A 88 10.03 -2.08 -7.03
CA PRO A 88 11.21 -1.92 -7.87
C PRO A 88 12.16 -3.13 -7.80
N GLU A 89 12.26 -3.84 -6.67
CA GLU A 89 13.09 -5.03 -6.56
C GLU A 89 12.57 -6.18 -7.44
N ILE A 90 11.27 -6.41 -7.51
CA ILE A 90 10.67 -7.39 -8.42
C ILE A 90 10.93 -7.03 -9.89
N ALA A 91 10.90 -5.75 -10.25
CA ALA A 91 11.26 -5.32 -11.60
C ALA A 91 12.72 -5.63 -11.92
N ARG A 92 13.62 -5.41 -10.96
CA ARG A 92 15.05 -5.75 -11.08
C ARG A 92 15.25 -7.26 -11.24
N VAL A 93 14.60 -8.07 -10.42
CA VAL A 93 14.68 -9.53 -10.49
C VAL A 93 14.05 -10.07 -11.78
N ALA A 94 13.05 -9.39 -12.33
CA ALA A 94 12.50 -9.75 -13.65
C ALA A 94 13.46 -9.43 -14.82
N GLY A 95 14.57 -8.72 -14.56
CA GLY A 95 15.62 -8.42 -15.55
C GLY A 95 15.60 -6.99 -16.10
N LEU A 96 14.81 -6.09 -15.49
CA LEU A 96 14.74 -4.69 -15.91
C LEU A 96 15.68 -3.80 -15.08
N LYS A 97 16.20 -2.75 -15.68
CA LYS A 97 16.87 -1.69 -14.98
C LYS A 97 15.84 -0.70 -14.44
N VAL A 98 15.87 -0.48 -13.14
CA VAL A 98 14.93 0.42 -12.46
C VAL A 98 15.42 1.87 -12.58
N VAL A 99 14.53 2.76 -13.01
CA VAL A 99 14.74 4.20 -13.04
C VAL A 99 13.69 4.85 -12.14
N PHE A 100 14.14 5.61 -11.15
CA PHE A 100 13.21 6.27 -10.22
C PHE A 100 12.79 7.64 -10.76
N ALA A 101 11.50 7.92 -10.72
CA ALA A 101 10.94 9.23 -10.96
C ALA A 101 10.25 9.76 -9.70
N ASP A 102 10.32 11.07 -9.49
CA ASP A 102 9.75 11.70 -8.31
C ASP A 102 8.21 11.71 -8.34
N ILE A 103 7.61 11.95 -7.20
CA ILE A 103 6.16 12.00 -7.01
C ILE A 103 5.69 13.43 -6.74
N ASP A 104 4.38 13.65 -6.90
CA ASP A 104 3.72 14.85 -6.40
C ASP A 104 3.36 14.66 -4.93
N PRO A 105 3.94 15.44 -4.00
CA PRO A 105 3.66 15.30 -2.58
C PRO A 105 2.21 15.64 -2.20
N ALA A 106 1.47 16.37 -3.02
CA ALA A 106 0.07 16.68 -2.74
C ALA A 106 -0.85 15.47 -2.95
N THR A 107 -0.50 14.60 -3.89
CA THR A 107 -1.31 13.44 -4.27
C THR A 107 -0.63 12.09 -3.98
N PHE A 108 0.64 12.09 -3.61
CA PHE A 108 1.50 10.91 -3.48
C PHE A 108 1.64 10.08 -4.76
N GLY A 109 1.12 10.57 -5.86
CA GLY A 109 1.16 9.94 -7.18
C GLY A 109 2.44 10.24 -7.95
N LEU A 110 2.80 9.35 -8.86
CA LEU A 110 3.93 9.54 -9.77
C LEU A 110 3.75 10.84 -10.58
N SER A 111 4.76 11.71 -10.56
CA SER A 111 4.73 13.00 -11.27
C SER A 111 4.93 12.80 -12.78
N PRO A 112 3.97 13.19 -13.65
CA PRO A 112 4.14 13.08 -15.10
C PRO A 112 5.38 13.81 -15.63
N ALA A 113 5.67 15.00 -15.10
CA ALA A 113 6.86 15.77 -15.47
C ALA A 113 8.17 15.07 -15.06
N ALA A 114 8.16 14.33 -13.92
CA ALA A 114 9.31 13.53 -13.52
C ALA A 114 9.45 12.29 -14.40
N VAL A 115 8.34 11.66 -14.81
CA VAL A 115 8.36 10.56 -15.79
C VAL A 115 8.97 11.02 -17.10
N GLU A 116 8.53 12.14 -17.68
CA GLU A 116 9.05 12.65 -18.95
C GLU A 116 10.58 12.87 -18.90
N ARG A 117 11.08 13.45 -17.81
CA ARG A 117 12.54 13.64 -17.61
C ARG A 117 13.32 12.35 -17.44
N ALA A 118 12.67 11.28 -16.99
CA ALA A 118 13.30 9.99 -16.74
C ALA A 118 13.32 9.07 -17.98
N ILE A 119 12.60 9.41 -19.05
CA ILE A 119 12.53 8.61 -20.28
C ILE A 119 13.90 8.64 -21.00
N THR A 120 14.38 7.45 -21.34
CA THR A 120 15.57 7.24 -22.17
C THR A 120 15.23 6.37 -23.39
N PRO A 121 16.14 6.20 -24.37
CA PRO A 121 15.92 5.28 -25.48
C PRO A 121 15.72 3.82 -25.05
N ASN A 122 16.15 3.45 -23.83
CA ASN A 122 16.00 2.09 -23.28
C ASN A 122 14.72 1.91 -22.46
N THR A 123 14.00 2.97 -22.15
CA THR A 123 12.74 2.89 -21.38
C THR A 123 11.70 2.10 -22.16
N ARG A 124 11.07 1.12 -21.51
CA ARG A 124 10.04 0.26 -22.09
C ARG A 124 8.75 0.25 -21.30
N ALA A 125 8.79 0.62 -20.03
CA ALA A 125 7.59 0.62 -19.18
C ALA A 125 7.63 1.76 -18.16
N VAL A 126 6.43 2.15 -17.72
CA VAL A 126 6.19 3.01 -16.57
C VAL A 126 5.21 2.32 -15.63
N LEU A 127 5.48 2.39 -14.31
CA LEU A 127 4.69 1.75 -13.27
C LEU A 127 4.15 2.81 -12.31
N PRO A 128 2.97 3.43 -12.60
CA PRO A 128 2.30 4.28 -11.64
C PRO A 128 1.78 3.47 -10.46
N THR A 129 2.10 3.91 -9.24
CA THR A 129 1.54 3.36 -8.01
C THR A 129 0.42 4.26 -7.50
N HIS A 130 -0.80 3.73 -7.40
CA HIS A 130 -1.96 4.42 -6.83
C HIS A 130 -1.88 4.38 -5.30
N LEU A 131 -0.93 5.14 -4.76
CA LEU A 131 -0.50 5.04 -3.37
C LEU A 131 -1.61 5.49 -2.41
N TYR A 132 -1.71 4.84 -1.26
CA TYR A 132 -2.64 5.09 -0.15
C TYR A 132 -4.14 5.05 -0.52
N GLY A 133 -4.47 4.71 -1.78
CA GLY A 133 -5.85 4.53 -2.22
C GLY A 133 -6.39 5.62 -3.11
N MET A 134 -5.52 6.52 -3.63
CA MET A 134 -5.88 7.54 -4.62
C MET A 134 -5.27 7.22 -5.98
N ALA A 135 -6.02 7.49 -7.05
CA ALA A 135 -5.52 7.33 -8.40
C ALA A 135 -4.42 8.35 -8.73
N CYS A 136 -3.36 7.92 -9.41
CA CYS A 136 -2.39 8.82 -10.05
C CYS A 136 -3.07 9.69 -11.11
N GLU A 137 -2.41 10.75 -11.55
CA GLU A 137 -2.80 11.53 -12.71
C GLU A 137 -2.48 10.77 -14.00
N MET A 138 -3.45 9.95 -14.45
CA MET A 138 -3.17 8.94 -15.47
C MET A 138 -3.11 9.49 -16.91
N ASP A 139 -3.91 10.51 -17.26
CA ASP A 139 -3.95 10.98 -18.64
C ASP A 139 -2.59 11.45 -19.16
N PRO A 140 -1.82 12.31 -18.45
CA PRO A 140 -0.49 12.70 -18.90
C PRO A 140 0.49 11.51 -18.96
N ILE A 141 0.38 10.56 -18.02
CA ILE A 141 1.23 9.35 -18.02
C ILE A 141 0.91 8.48 -19.24
N LEU A 142 -0.39 8.28 -19.55
CA LEU A 142 -0.84 7.53 -20.73
C LEU A 142 -0.47 8.23 -22.03
N GLU A 143 -0.46 9.56 -22.06
CA GLU A 143 -0.01 10.34 -23.22
C GLU A 143 1.48 10.16 -23.48
N LEU A 144 2.30 10.28 -22.44
CA LEU A 144 3.73 9.98 -22.52
C LEU A 144 3.97 8.54 -22.97
N ALA A 145 3.24 7.58 -22.40
CA ALA A 145 3.37 6.17 -22.78
C ALA A 145 3.05 5.95 -24.27
N ARG A 146 2.00 6.58 -24.79
CA ARG A 146 1.68 6.52 -26.23
C ARG A 146 2.77 7.17 -27.10
N ARG A 147 3.24 8.35 -26.70
CA ARG A 147 4.27 9.12 -27.46
C ARG A 147 5.59 8.36 -27.54
N TYR A 148 6.00 7.69 -26.45
CA TYR A 148 7.25 6.97 -26.36
C TYR A 148 7.13 5.44 -26.47
N GLN A 149 5.92 4.95 -26.82
CA GLN A 149 5.61 3.52 -26.99
C GLN A 149 5.93 2.67 -25.74
N LEU A 150 5.68 3.22 -24.57
CA LEU A 150 5.92 2.56 -23.28
C LEU A 150 4.70 1.71 -22.87
N LYS A 151 4.94 0.62 -22.16
CA LYS A 151 3.91 -0.14 -21.47
C LYS A 151 3.59 0.51 -20.13
N VAL A 152 2.30 0.54 -19.77
CA VAL A 152 1.81 1.06 -18.49
C VAL A 152 1.34 -0.10 -17.62
N ILE A 153 1.96 -0.27 -16.44
CA ILE A 153 1.62 -1.32 -15.46
C ILE A 153 1.17 -0.62 -14.19
N GLU A 154 -0.12 -0.72 -13.83
CA GLU A 154 -0.66 -0.05 -12.66
C GLU A 154 -0.44 -0.87 -11.39
N ASP A 155 0.17 -0.28 -10.36
CA ASP A 155 0.18 -0.83 -9.00
C ASP A 155 -1.09 -0.41 -8.26
N CYS A 156 -2.01 -1.34 -8.10
CA CYS A 156 -3.30 -1.16 -7.45
C CYS A 156 -3.37 -1.79 -6.05
N ALA A 157 -2.22 -2.16 -5.44
CA ALA A 157 -2.19 -2.82 -4.15
C ALA A 157 -2.86 -2.03 -3.01
N HIS A 158 -3.02 -0.72 -3.14
CA HIS A 158 -3.67 0.16 -2.16
C HIS A 158 -5.02 0.73 -2.62
N SER A 159 -5.39 0.54 -3.89
CA SER A 159 -6.41 1.38 -4.53
C SER A 159 -7.59 0.62 -5.15
N LEU A 160 -7.77 -0.66 -4.81
CA LEU A 160 -8.91 -1.43 -5.31
C LEU A 160 -10.24 -0.70 -5.06
N GLY A 161 -10.97 -0.39 -6.14
CA GLY A 161 -12.22 0.36 -6.11
C GLY A 161 -12.07 1.90 -6.20
N ALA A 162 -10.85 2.43 -6.33
CA ALA A 162 -10.64 3.82 -6.70
C ALA A 162 -10.91 4.04 -8.19
N THR A 163 -11.28 5.28 -8.56
CA THR A 163 -11.56 5.64 -9.94
C THR A 163 -10.77 6.86 -10.38
N TYR A 164 -10.46 6.91 -11.66
CA TYR A 164 -9.95 8.07 -12.38
C TYR A 164 -10.89 8.36 -13.55
N LYS A 165 -11.48 9.56 -13.58
CA LYS A 165 -12.50 9.97 -14.57
C LYS A 165 -13.61 8.93 -14.78
N GLY A 166 -14.12 8.39 -13.65
CA GLY A 166 -15.18 7.39 -13.61
C GLY A 166 -14.77 5.96 -13.97
N ARG A 167 -13.53 5.71 -14.38
CA ARG A 167 -13.00 4.38 -14.70
C ARG A 167 -12.23 3.82 -13.50
N LEU A 168 -12.40 2.55 -13.19
CA LEU A 168 -11.64 1.89 -12.12
C LEU A 168 -10.13 1.87 -12.43
N VAL A 169 -9.31 2.22 -11.44
CA VAL A 169 -7.86 2.01 -11.53
C VAL A 169 -7.55 0.53 -11.70
N GLY A 170 -6.46 0.22 -12.38
CA GLY A 170 -6.10 -1.13 -12.78
C GLY A 170 -6.70 -1.54 -14.13
N THR A 171 -7.45 -0.64 -14.80
CA THR A 171 -7.99 -0.85 -16.16
C THR A 171 -7.54 0.23 -17.14
N LEU A 172 -6.69 1.14 -16.72
CA LEU A 172 -6.25 2.30 -17.49
C LEU A 172 -5.02 1.98 -18.33
N GLY A 173 -4.08 1.21 -17.80
CA GLY A 173 -2.85 0.77 -18.44
C GLY A 173 -2.96 -0.49 -19.29
N ASP A 174 -1.83 -1.08 -19.65
CA ASP A 174 -1.72 -2.35 -20.38
C ASP A 174 -1.91 -3.56 -19.45
N ALA A 175 -1.47 -3.45 -18.21
CA ALA A 175 -1.64 -4.44 -17.14
C ALA A 175 -1.72 -3.77 -15.78
N SER A 176 -2.18 -4.51 -14.79
CA SER A 176 -2.17 -4.08 -13.40
C SER A 176 -2.02 -5.25 -12.44
N PHE A 177 -1.63 -4.95 -11.21
CA PHE A 177 -1.61 -5.95 -10.15
C PHE A 177 -2.25 -5.45 -8.87
N PHE A 178 -2.83 -6.40 -8.13
CA PHE A 178 -3.52 -6.18 -6.86
C PHE A 178 -2.92 -7.07 -5.78
N SER A 179 -3.07 -6.67 -4.52
CA SER A 179 -2.61 -7.44 -3.36
C SER A 179 -3.75 -7.64 -2.37
N PHE A 180 -3.82 -8.84 -1.78
CA PHE A 180 -4.90 -9.24 -0.87
C PHE A 180 -4.38 -9.64 0.52
N GLN A 181 -3.25 -9.07 0.94
CA GLN A 181 -2.74 -9.28 2.30
C GLN A 181 -3.66 -8.66 3.36
N ALA A 182 -3.45 -9.04 4.63
CA ALA A 182 -4.34 -8.76 5.76
C ALA A 182 -4.80 -7.29 5.91
N PHE A 183 -3.97 -6.32 5.52
CA PHE A 183 -4.30 -4.89 5.66
C PHE A 183 -4.79 -4.25 4.35
N LYS A 184 -4.88 -5.00 3.26
CA LYS A 184 -5.25 -4.46 1.94
C LYS A 184 -6.76 -4.21 1.82
N PRO A 185 -7.22 -3.44 0.81
CA PRO A 185 -8.65 -3.16 0.60
C PRO A 185 -9.52 -4.40 0.48
N LEU A 186 -8.99 -5.47 -0.10
CA LEU A 186 -9.56 -6.82 -0.06
C LEU A 186 -8.58 -7.71 0.70
N ASN A 187 -9.06 -8.43 1.71
CA ASN A 187 -8.24 -9.29 2.55
C ASN A 187 -8.61 -10.76 2.36
N THR A 188 -7.67 -11.56 1.87
CA THR A 188 -7.76 -13.03 1.78
C THR A 188 -6.64 -13.72 2.56
N TYR A 189 -6.03 -13.00 3.53
CA TYR A 189 -4.86 -13.41 4.31
C TYR A 189 -3.58 -13.63 3.49
N GLY A 190 -3.53 -13.18 2.27
CA GLY A 190 -2.47 -13.33 1.30
C GLY A 190 -3.04 -13.32 -0.10
N GLY A 191 -2.21 -13.50 -1.10
CA GLY A 191 -2.65 -13.49 -2.47
C GLY A 191 -2.45 -12.18 -3.21
N GLY A 192 -2.65 -12.26 -4.50
CA GLY A 192 -2.67 -11.16 -5.44
C GLY A 192 -3.37 -11.56 -6.72
N LEU A 193 -3.51 -10.60 -7.63
CA LEU A 193 -4.12 -10.82 -8.92
C LEU A 193 -3.49 -9.90 -9.95
N ALA A 194 -3.22 -10.44 -11.13
CA ALA A 194 -2.86 -9.70 -12.32
C ALA A 194 -4.10 -9.49 -13.21
N TRP A 195 -4.24 -8.30 -13.77
CA TRP A 195 -5.17 -8.01 -14.84
C TRP A 195 -4.39 -7.54 -16.08
N MET A 196 -4.78 -7.98 -17.25
CA MET A 196 -4.15 -7.65 -18.52
C MET A 196 -5.18 -7.16 -19.53
N ARG A 197 -4.82 -6.12 -20.30
CA ARG A 197 -5.67 -5.62 -21.38
C ARG A 197 -5.67 -6.55 -22.58
N ASP A 198 -4.51 -7.10 -22.88
CA ASP A 198 -4.26 -7.98 -24.03
C ASP A 198 -4.48 -9.46 -23.67
N ALA A 199 -5.18 -10.20 -24.54
CA ALA A 199 -5.52 -11.59 -24.30
C ALA A 199 -4.31 -12.53 -24.39
N ASP A 200 -3.37 -12.25 -25.31
CA ASP A 200 -2.16 -13.08 -25.45
C ASP A 200 -1.23 -12.87 -24.27
N LEU A 201 -1.14 -11.63 -23.75
CA LEU A 201 -0.43 -11.35 -22.48
C LEU A 201 -1.08 -12.11 -21.32
N ALA A 202 -2.41 -12.10 -21.23
CA ALA A 202 -3.15 -12.82 -20.19
C ALA A 202 -2.87 -14.33 -20.24
N GLN A 203 -2.85 -14.92 -21.43
CA GLN A 203 -2.51 -16.33 -21.62
C GLN A 203 -1.09 -16.64 -21.15
N ARG A 204 -0.11 -15.80 -21.50
CA ARG A 204 1.30 -15.99 -21.06
C ARG A 204 1.44 -15.85 -19.54
N VAL A 205 0.80 -14.85 -18.92
CA VAL A 205 0.80 -14.67 -17.45
C VAL A 205 0.14 -15.87 -16.79
N GLY A 206 -1.02 -16.32 -17.29
CA GLY A 206 -1.71 -17.50 -16.79
C GLY A 206 -0.87 -18.78 -16.86
N ALA A 207 -0.13 -18.99 -17.96
CA ALA A 207 0.78 -20.12 -18.10
C ALA A 207 1.93 -20.09 -17.06
N LEU A 208 2.50 -18.90 -16.79
CA LEU A 208 3.54 -18.75 -15.75
C LEU A 208 2.99 -19.03 -14.36
N ALA A 209 1.82 -18.52 -14.02
CA ALA A 209 1.19 -18.75 -12.72
C ALA A 209 0.75 -20.22 -12.54
N ALA A 210 0.25 -20.86 -13.60
CA ALA A 210 -0.15 -22.27 -13.58
C ALA A 210 1.05 -23.24 -13.45
N ALA A 211 2.26 -22.80 -13.83
CA ALA A 211 3.49 -23.57 -13.65
C ALA A 211 3.99 -23.58 -12.20
N GLU A 212 3.45 -22.74 -11.32
CA GLU A 212 3.78 -22.76 -9.91
C GLU A 212 3.09 -23.93 -9.20
N GLU A 213 3.75 -24.46 -8.17
CA GLU A 213 3.20 -25.57 -7.38
C GLU A 213 2.06 -25.12 -6.48
N TRP A 214 1.13 -26.03 -6.21
CA TRP A 214 0.16 -25.81 -5.16
C TRP A 214 0.84 -25.80 -3.78
N PRO A 215 0.48 -24.85 -2.89
CA PRO A 215 0.99 -24.89 -1.53
C PRO A 215 0.44 -26.11 -0.79
N THR A 216 1.22 -26.64 0.14
CA THR A 216 0.74 -27.73 1.00
C THR A 216 -0.40 -27.27 1.90
N GLU A 217 -1.34 -28.16 2.24
CA GLU A 217 -2.42 -27.86 3.17
C GLU A 217 -1.91 -27.30 4.51
N LYS A 218 -0.80 -27.85 5.03
CA LYS A 218 -0.12 -27.34 6.23
C LYS A 218 0.29 -25.87 6.10
N ARG A 219 0.78 -25.46 4.93
CA ARG A 219 1.15 -24.06 4.65
C ARG A 219 -0.10 -23.18 4.63
N VAL A 220 -1.18 -23.62 3.97
CA VAL A 220 -2.45 -22.91 3.91
C VAL A 220 -3.02 -22.70 5.32
N GLU A 221 -3.06 -23.75 6.15
CA GLU A 221 -3.48 -23.63 7.56
C GLU A 221 -2.59 -22.68 8.35
N GLY A 222 -1.30 -22.63 8.08
CA GLY A 222 -0.38 -21.64 8.64
C GLY A 222 -0.74 -20.22 8.27
N ILE A 223 -1.08 -19.97 7.00
CA ILE A 223 -1.52 -18.65 6.51
C ILE A 223 -2.83 -18.22 7.19
N LEU A 224 -3.82 -19.11 7.22
CA LEU A 224 -5.12 -18.84 7.86
C LEU A 224 -4.96 -18.54 9.35
N ARG A 225 -4.14 -19.31 10.06
CA ARG A 225 -3.84 -19.09 11.48
C ARG A 225 -3.15 -17.74 11.72
N THR A 226 -2.16 -17.40 10.89
CA THR A 226 -1.46 -16.12 10.97
C THR A 226 -2.41 -14.96 10.73
N GLY A 227 -3.24 -15.03 9.70
CA GLY A 227 -4.25 -14.02 9.39
C GLY A 227 -5.28 -13.86 10.51
N TYR A 228 -5.73 -14.96 11.11
CA TYR A 228 -6.62 -14.94 12.28
C TYR A 228 -5.99 -14.20 13.47
N TRP A 229 -4.73 -14.47 13.78
CA TRP A 229 -4.03 -13.79 14.87
C TRP A 229 -3.78 -12.32 14.55
N GLN A 230 -3.37 -11.98 13.34
CA GLN A 230 -3.22 -10.58 12.90
C GLN A 230 -4.52 -9.81 13.10
N HIS A 231 -5.66 -10.36 12.63
CA HIS A 231 -6.97 -9.75 12.85
C HIS A 231 -7.30 -9.61 14.33
N THR A 232 -7.03 -10.65 15.14
CA THR A 232 -7.37 -10.65 16.57
C THR A 232 -6.58 -9.60 17.34
N PHE A 233 -5.27 -9.50 17.11
CA PHE A 233 -4.40 -8.60 17.86
C PHE A 233 -4.59 -7.12 17.53
N ILE A 234 -5.13 -6.78 16.36
CA ILE A 234 -5.41 -5.38 16.00
C ILE A 234 -6.85 -4.94 16.33
N ARG A 235 -7.70 -5.81 16.90
CA ARG A 235 -9.00 -5.36 17.43
C ARG A 235 -8.76 -4.40 18.61
N PRO A 236 -9.42 -3.23 18.67
CA PRO A 236 -9.07 -2.19 19.66
C PRO A 236 -8.97 -2.68 21.10
N LYS A 237 -9.91 -3.54 21.54
CA LYS A 237 -9.87 -4.12 22.89
C LYS A 237 -8.65 -5.02 23.12
N VAL A 238 -8.34 -5.92 22.17
CA VAL A 238 -7.20 -6.84 22.26
C VAL A 238 -5.90 -6.08 22.10
N PHE A 239 -5.81 -5.19 21.13
CA PHE A 239 -4.66 -4.32 20.88
C PHE A 239 -4.25 -3.56 22.14
N THR A 240 -5.22 -3.03 22.90
CA THR A 240 -4.98 -2.26 24.11
C THR A 240 -4.17 -3.01 25.16
N TYR A 241 -4.39 -4.32 25.31
CA TYR A 241 -3.74 -5.13 26.34
C TYR A 241 -2.59 -6.01 25.80
N SER A 242 -2.43 -6.09 24.48
CA SER A 242 -1.40 -6.93 23.84
C SER A 242 -0.25 -6.10 23.26
N LEU A 243 -0.48 -5.49 22.10
CA LEU A 243 0.57 -4.79 21.36
C LEU A 243 0.76 -3.34 21.81
N PHE A 244 -0.32 -2.65 22.18
CA PHE A 244 -0.25 -1.23 22.53
C PHE A 244 0.72 -0.88 23.66
N PRO A 245 0.88 -1.68 24.76
CA PRO A 245 1.88 -1.39 25.77
C PRO A 245 3.31 -1.29 25.24
N ILE A 246 3.64 -2.09 24.21
CA ILE A 246 4.95 -2.07 23.54
C ILE A 246 5.10 -0.73 22.76
N TRP A 247 4.09 -0.32 21.99
CA TRP A 247 4.09 0.97 21.29
C TRP A 247 4.18 2.15 22.26
N TYR A 248 3.44 2.08 23.36
CA TYR A 248 3.46 3.10 24.38
C TYR A 248 4.88 3.26 25.00
N ALA A 249 5.48 2.15 25.41
CA ALA A 249 6.85 2.17 25.95
C ALA A 249 7.87 2.67 24.92
N ALA A 250 7.78 2.20 23.67
CA ALA A 250 8.64 2.62 22.57
C ALA A 250 8.58 4.13 22.31
N SER A 251 7.40 4.75 22.49
CA SER A 251 7.22 6.19 22.30
C SER A 251 8.05 7.07 23.27
N TRP A 252 8.60 6.47 24.35
CA TRP A 252 9.42 7.18 25.32
C TRP A 252 10.93 7.04 25.04
N VAL A 253 11.35 6.02 24.29
CA VAL A 253 12.78 5.67 24.09
C VAL A 253 13.20 5.71 22.61
N ASP A 254 12.43 6.38 21.75
CA ASP A 254 12.69 6.49 20.30
C ASP A 254 12.84 5.15 19.55
N ALA A 255 12.32 4.06 20.12
CA ALA A 255 12.30 2.77 19.45
C ALA A 255 11.14 2.70 18.44
N LYS A 256 11.38 1.98 17.35
CA LYS A 256 10.41 1.75 16.28
C LYS A 256 10.06 0.26 16.20
N PRO A 257 9.25 -0.27 17.11
CA PRO A 257 8.92 -1.69 17.15
C PRO A 257 8.18 -2.14 15.88
N GLU A 258 7.51 -1.23 15.19
CA GLU A 258 6.82 -1.47 13.93
C GLU A 258 7.77 -1.92 12.81
N GLU A 259 9.01 -1.49 12.78
CA GLU A 259 9.99 -1.91 11.76
C GLU A 259 10.19 -3.44 11.76
N ARG A 260 9.93 -4.11 12.89
CA ARG A 260 9.97 -5.57 12.99
C ARG A 260 8.75 -6.29 12.45
N LEU A 261 7.67 -5.55 12.18
CA LEU A 261 6.43 -6.10 11.61
C LEU A 261 6.46 -6.11 10.08
N TRP A 262 7.38 -5.37 9.49
CA TRP A 262 7.51 -5.26 8.04
C TRP A 262 8.68 -6.10 7.54
N GLU A 263 8.55 -6.54 6.31
CA GLU A 263 9.63 -7.26 5.65
C GLU A 263 10.82 -6.33 5.44
N GLY A 264 11.99 -6.73 5.99
CA GLY A 264 13.22 -5.94 5.86
C GLY A 264 13.73 -5.86 4.43
N VAL A 265 14.28 -4.70 4.08
CA VAL A 265 14.88 -4.45 2.75
C VAL A 265 16.04 -5.41 2.50
N ARG A 266 15.95 -6.18 1.42
CA ARG A 266 16.95 -7.18 1.01
C ARG A 266 16.83 -7.50 -0.46
N SER A 267 17.83 -8.14 -1.05
CA SER A 267 17.68 -8.72 -2.39
C SER A 267 16.66 -9.85 -2.41
N LEU A 268 15.88 -9.89 -3.47
CA LEU A 268 14.94 -10.97 -3.78
C LEU A 268 15.45 -11.87 -4.94
N ASP A 269 16.73 -11.80 -5.25
CA ASP A 269 17.37 -12.68 -6.23
C ASP A 269 18.28 -13.69 -5.52
N PRO A 270 17.95 -15.01 -5.59
CA PRO A 270 16.76 -15.61 -6.21
C PRO A 270 15.47 -15.32 -5.46
N ILE A 271 14.32 -15.35 -6.18
CA ILE A 271 13.01 -15.18 -5.56
C ILE A 271 12.81 -16.23 -4.46
N PRO A 272 12.50 -15.82 -3.23
CA PRO A 272 12.29 -16.74 -2.12
C PRO A 272 11.20 -17.78 -2.43
N ALA A 273 11.47 -19.05 -2.14
CA ALA A 273 10.55 -20.15 -2.42
C ALA A 273 9.16 -19.94 -1.79
N HIS A 274 9.09 -19.27 -0.63
CA HIS A 274 7.81 -18.99 0.03
C HIS A 274 6.97 -17.91 -0.67
N TYR A 275 7.46 -17.22 -1.69
CA TYR A 275 6.64 -16.34 -2.54
C TYR A 275 6.02 -17.09 -3.70
N ARG A 276 6.60 -18.22 -4.05
CA ARG A 276 6.17 -19.05 -5.17
C ARG A 276 5.06 -19.98 -4.71
N GLY A 277 4.03 -20.09 -5.53
CA GLY A 277 2.89 -20.93 -5.29
C GLY A 277 1.64 -20.40 -5.97
N ARG A 278 0.60 -21.22 -6.00
CA ARG A 278 -0.69 -20.87 -6.57
C ARG A 278 -1.62 -20.27 -5.52
N PHE A 279 -2.52 -19.40 -5.94
CA PHE A 279 -3.60 -18.86 -5.10
C PHE A 279 -4.60 -19.95 -4.76
N THR A 280 -4.96 -20.10 -3.49
CA THR A 280 -5.72 -21.24 -3.02
C THR A 280 -7.23 -21.06 -3.07
N ASN A 281 -7.96 -22.16 -3.12
CA ASN A 281 -9.42 -22.15 -3.17
C ASN A 281 -10.05 -21.46 -1.96
N VAL A 282 -9.54 -21.67 -0.74
CA VAL A 282 -10.07 -21.01 0.45
C VAL A 282 -9.83 -19.50 0.41
N GLN A 283 -8.68 -19.05 -0.08
CA GLN A 283 -8.41 -17.61 -0.26
C GLN A 283 -9.34 -17.01 -1.31
N ALA A 284 -9.60 -17.73 -2.39
CA ALA A 284 -10.57 -17.33 -3.43
C ALA A 284 -12.00 -17.25 -2.88
N ALA A 285 -12.43 -18.21 -2.08
CA ALA A 285 -13.75 -18.21 -1.45
C ALA A 285 -13.94 -17.01 -0.51
N ILE A 286 -12.91 -16.69 0.30
CA ILE A 286 -12.87 -15.47 1.13
C ILE A 286 -12.91 -14.21 0.24
N GLY A 287 -12.15 -14.21 -0.86
CA GLY A 287 -12.09 -13.12 -1.83
C GLY A 287 -13.44 -12.83 -2.48
N LEU A 288 -14.20 -13.86 -2.86
CA LEU A 288 -15.55 -13.73 -3.40
C LEU A 288 -16.51 -13.03 -2.41
N ALA A 289 -16.48 -13.43 -1.16
CA ALA A 289 -17.29 -12.80 -0.11
C ALA A 289 -16.84 -11.34 0.14
N GLY A 290 -15.53 -11.12 0.18
CA GLY A 290 -14.94 -9.79 0.37
C GLY A 290 -15.25 -8.83 -0.78
N LEU A 291 -15.20 -9.30 -2.02
CA LEU A 291 -15.48 -8.50 -3.21
C LEU A 291 -16.94 -7.99 -3.21
N LYS A 292 -17.89 -8.81 -2.78
CA LYS A 292 -19.29 -8.40 -2.63
C LYS A 292 -19.48 -7.29 -1.58
N ARG A 293 -18.66 -7.27 -0.53
CA ARG A 293 -18.72 -6.28 0.56
C ARG A 293 -17.82 -5.07 0.34
N LEU A 294 -16.95 -5.11 -0.65
CA LEU A 294 -15.97 -4.05 -0.89
C LEU A 294 -16.61 -2.66 -1.08
N PRO A 295 -17.74 -2.49 -1.80
CA PRO A 295 -18.40 -1.19 -1.91
C PRO A 295 -18.85 -0.62 -0.56
N GLU A 296 -19.38 -1.47 0.33
CA GLU A 296 -19.78 -1.08 1.69
C GLU A 296 -18.55 -0.63 2.52
N PHE A 297 -17.47 -1.41 2.49
CA PHE A 297 -16.23 -1.08 3.18
C PHE A 297 -15.66 0.27 2.72
N ILE A 298 -15.62 0.50 1.41
CA ILE A 298 -15.16 1.77 0.83
C ILE A 298 -16.09 2.92 1.26
N HIS A 299 -17.41 2.72 1.21
CA HIS A 299 -18.38 3.74 1.60
C HIS A 299 -18.19 4.17 3.05
N ARG A 300 -18.06 3.22 3.98
CA ARG A 300 -17.83 3.51 5.41
C ARG A 300 -16.49 4.21 5.63
N THR A 301 -15.42 3.72 5.01
CA THR A 301 -14.09 4.34 5.14
C THR A 301 -14.08 5.79 4.60
N ARG A 302 -14.75 6.05 3.46
CA ARG A 302 -14.92 7.41 2.92
C ARG A 302 -15.74 8.31 3.84
N ARG A 303 -16.76 7.78 4.52
CA ARG A 303 -17.54 8.53 5.52
C ARG A 303 -16.65 8.92 6.69
N HIS A 304 -15.86 8.00 7.23
CA HIS A 304 -14.90 8.25 8.31
C HIS A 304 -13.84 9.29 7.90
N ALA A 305 -13.33 9.21 6.66
CA ALA A 305 -12.40 10.19 6.15
C ALA A 305 -13.00 11.61 6.11
N ARG A 306 -14.27 11.77 5.65
CA ARG A 306 -14.96 13.06 5.69
C ARG A 306 -15.14 13.61 7.11
N MET A 307 -15.34 12.73 8.10
CA MET A 307 -15.38 13.15 9.51
C MET A 307 -14.02 13.69 9.96
N LEU A 308 -12.91 13.06 9.55
CA LEU A 308 -11.57 13.56 9.81
C LEU A 308 -11.30 14.89 9.07
N ASP A 309 -11.74 15.01 7.80
CA ASP A 309 -11.63 16.28 7.05
C ASP A 309 -12.32 17.43 7.79
N ALA A 310 -13.54 17.20 8.31
CA ALA A 310 -14.26 18.20 9.08
C ALA A 310 -13.59 18.59 10.43
N LEU A 311 -12.87 17.64 11.04
CA LEU A 311 -12.18 17.87 12.31
C LEU A 311 -10.78 18.49 12.14
N LEU A 312 -10.12 18.30 11.00
CA LEU A 312 -8.71 18.63 10.80
C LEU A 312 -8.51 19.76 9.77
N GLY A 313 -9.43 19.95 8.85
CA GLY A 313 -9.26 20.82 7.69
C GLY A 313 -9.13 22.32 8.01
N ASP A 314 -9.65 22.77 9.15
CA ASP A 314 -9.57 24.16 9.62
C ASP A 314 -8.40 24.41 10.60
N VAL A 315 -7.58 23.39 10.89
CA VAL A 315 -6.49 23.49 11.86
C VAL A 315 -5.23 24.02 11.20
N ALA A 316 -4.81 25.20 11.61
CA ALA A 316 -3.56 25.78 11.13
C ALA A 316 -2.37 24.80 11.35
N GLY A 317 -1.62 24.55 10.28
CA GLY A 317 -0.49 23.64 10.27
C GLY A 317 -0.85 22.19 9.94
N ILE A 318 -2.13 21.85 9.72
CA ILE A 318 -2.52 20.56 9.15
C ILE A 318 -2.86 20.74 7.67
N THR A 319 -2.31 19.87 6.82
CA THR A 319 -2.74 19.74 5.43
C THR A 319 -3.37 18.36 5.27
N ILE A 320 -4.69 18.34 5.05
CA ILE A 320 -5.45 17.11 4.80
C ILE A 320 -5.27 16.64 3.35
N PRO A 321 -5.59 15.36 3.01
CA PRO A 321 -5.51 14.85 1.66
C PRO A 321 -6.34 15.70 0.69
N GLN A 322 -5.72 16.17 -0.39
CA GLN A 322 -6.39 16.91 -1.45
C GLN A 322 -6.80 15.93 -2.55
N ILE A 323 -8.10 15.79 -2.79
CA ILE A 323 -8.62 14.86 -3.80
C ILE A 323 -9.11 15.67 -5.00
N PRO A 324 -8.41 15.60 -6.14
CA PRO A 324 -8.87 16.23 -7.36
C PRO A 324 -10.27 15.71 -7.78
N PRO A 325 -11.11 16.55 -8.42
CA PRO A 325 -12.50 16.21 -8.70
C PRO A 325 -12.67 15.07 -9.73
N ASP A 326 -11.63 14.78 -10.51
CA ASP A 326 -11.63 13.76 -11.55
C ASP A 326 -11.32 12.35 -11.02
N ARG A 327 -11.07 12.18 -9.72
CA ARG A 327 -10.67 10.90 -9.14
C ARG A 327 -11.30 10.67 -7.79
N THR A 328 -11.24 9.41 -7.32
CA THR A 328 -11.74 9.04 -6.02
C THR A 328 -10.63 8.44 -5.16
N HIS A 329 -10.78 8.57 -3.84
CA HIS A 329 -9.89 7.98 -2.85
C HIS A 329 -10.64 6.87 -2.09
N VAL A 330 -10.05 5.68 -1.94
CA VAL A 330 -10.62 4.60 -1.12
C VAL A 330 -10.09 4.58 0.31
N TYR A 331 -9.16 5.48 0.62
CA TYR A 331 -8.55 5.67 1.94
C TYR A 331 -8.02 4.34 2.53
N TYR A 332 -7.14 3.69 1.76
CA TYR A 332 -6.31 2.65 2.35
C TYR A 332 -5.59 3.21 3.57
N GLN A 333 -5.17 4.48 3.48
CA GLN A 333 -4.66 5.28 4.58
C GLN A 333 -5.13 6.73 4.43
N TYR A 334 -5.33 7.39 5.57
CA TYR A 334 -5.54 8.84 5.64
C TYR A 334 -4.22 9.50 6.00
N CYS A 335 -3.59 10.12 5.02
CA CYS A 335 -2.27 10.74 5.16
C CYS A 335 -2.40 12.25 5.25
N ALA A 336 -1.95 12.85 6.36
CA ALA A 336 -1.99 14.29 6.57
C ALA A 336 -0.60 14.83 6.91
N TYR A 337 -0.28 16.02 6.43
CA TYR A 337 0.91 16.72 6.89
C TYR A 337 0.61 17.45 8.20
N VAL A 338 1.50 17.28 9.16
CA VAL A 338 1.41 17.92 10.48
C VAL A 338 2.78 18.48 10.87
N PRO A 339 2.84 19.58 11.66
CA PRO A 339 4.12 20.12 12.11
C PRO A 339 4.77 19.16 13.11
N ALA A 340 6.10 19.02 13.05
CA ALA A 340 6.88 18.15 13.94
C ALA A 340 6.25 16.75 14.08
N SER A 341 6.07 16.07 12.95
CA SER A 341 5.34 14.78 12.82
C SER A 341 5.73 13.75 13.87
N ASP A 342 7.04 13.57 14.16
CA ASP A 342 7.52 12.66 15.20
C ASP A 342 6.97 12.99 16.60
N THR A 343 6.89 14.29 16.93
CA THR A 343 6.34 14.75 18.20
C THR A 343 4.84 14.45 18.28
N ILE A 344 4.09 14.72 17.20
CA ILE A 344 2.65 14.48 17.14
C ILE A 344 2.37 12.98 17.25
N VAL A 345 3.10 12.13 16.51
CA VAL A 345 3.02 10.67 16.57
C VAL A 345 3.18 10.18 18.01
N LYS A 346 4.28 10.54 18.68
CA LYS A 346 4.53 10.14 20.08
C LYS A 346 3.44 10.62 21.04
N ARG A 347 2.98 11.87 20.89
CA ARG A 347 1.91 12.42 21.72
C ARG A 347 0.58 11.72 21.53
N CYS A 348 0.24 11.32 20.31
CA CYS A 348 -0.97 10.56 19.99
C CYS A 348 -0.91 9.14 20.54
N ILE A 349 0.20 8.44 20.35
CA ILE A 349 0.42 7.10 20.91
C ILE A 349 0.25 7.14 22.44
N ARG A 350 0.91 8.07 23.13
CA ARG A 350 0.78 8.22 24.59
C ARG A 350 -0.63 8.51 25.11
N ARG A 351 -1.58 8.78 24.18
CA ARG A 351 -3.00 9.01 24.48
C ARG A 351 -3.93 7.97 23.88
N GLY A 352 -3.37 6.83 23.48
CA GLY A 352 -4.15 5.68 23.04
C GLY A 352 -4.61 5.73 21.59
N VAL A 353 -3.95 6.50 20.72
CA VAL A 353 -4.19 6.49 19.27
C VAL A 353 -2.88 6.27 18.54
N ASP A 354 -2.81 5.19 17.79
CA ASP A 354 -1.64 4.79 17.03
C ASP A 354 -1.57 5.56 15.70
N VAL A 355 -1.27 6.87 15.78
CA VAL A 355 -0.85 7.67 14.62
C VAL A 355 0.58 7.28 14.26
N ALA A 356 0.91 7.17 12.99
CA ALA A 356 2.18 6.65 12.54
C ALA A 356 2.86 7.53 11.50
N PRO A 357 4.20 7.46 11.38
CA PRO A 357 4.87 7.96 10.18
C PRO A 357 4.49 7.11 8.97
N MET A 358 4.84 7.58 7.78
CA MET A 358 4.64 6.83 6.54
C MET A 358 5.42 5.52 6.56
N HIS A 359 4.82 4.45 6.03
CA HIS A 359 5.40 3.09 6.08
C HIS A 359 5.92 2.57 4.74
N VAL A 360 5.91 3.40 3.69
CA VAL A 360 6.56 3.07 2.41
C VAL A 360 7.91 3.73 2.30
N ASP A 361 8.74 3.20 1.42
CA ASP A 361 10.14 3.54 1.35
C ASP A 361 10.41 4.66 0.35
N ILE A 362 11.35 5.53 0.67
CA ILE A 362 12.03 6.37 -0.33
C ILE A 362 13.10 5.49 -0.98
N CYS A 363 12.73 4.80 -2.06
CA CYS A 363 13.55 3.78 -2.68
C CYS A 363 14.90 4.30 -3.18
N THR A 364 14.99 5.58 -3.52
CA THR A 364 16.25 6.24 -3.91
C THR A 364 17.28 6.33 -2.78
N ARG A 365 16.86 6.18 -1.52
CA ARG A 365 17.74 6.14 -0.33
C ARG A 365 18.21 4.75 0.04
N LEU A 366 17.61 3.71 -0.54
CA LEU A 366 17.94 2.34 -0.18
C LEU A 366 19.20 1.88 -0.90
N ASN A 367 20.17 1.40 -0.12
CA ASN A 367 21.45 0.87 -0.66
C ASN A 367 21.23 -0.27 -1.66
N LEU A 368 20.10 -0.98 -1.55
CA LEU A 368 19.69 -2.06 -2.45
C LEU A 368 19.70 -1.66 -3.91
N PHE A 369 19.34 -0.40 -4.21
CA PHE A 369 19.21 0.08 -5.60
C PHE A 369 20.43 0.86 -6.10
N GLY A 370 21.35 1.27 -5.22
CA GLY A 370 22.55 2.02 -5.59
C GLY A 370 22.24 3.26 -6.44
N TRP A 371 21.16 3.97 -6.15
CA TRP A 371 20.69 5.09 -6.96
C TRP A 371 21.66 6.27 -6.92
N THR A 372 22.09 6.73 -8.10
CA THR A 372 23.00 7.88 -8.28
C THR A 372 22.35 9.03 -9.05
N GLY A 373 21.07 8.89 -9.39
CA GLY A 373 20.31 9.93 -10.09
C GLY A 373 19.86 11.09 -9.19
N PRO A 374 18.97 11.96 -9.67
CA PRO A 374 18.48 13.11 -8.93
C PRO A 374 17.83 12.74 -7.60
N ALA A 375 17.91 13.65 -6.63
CA ALA A 375 17.14 13.55 -5.39
C ALA A 375 15.63 13.64 -5.66
N ALA A 376 14.85 12.83 -4.96
CA ALA A 376 13.39 12.79 -5.07
C ALA A 376 12.76 13.71 -4.01
N ILE A 377 12.73 15.01 -4.28
CA ILE A 377 12.27 16.04 -3.33
C ILE A 377 10.78 15.86 -2.96
N GLY A 378 9.94 15.47 -3.93
CA GLY A 378 8.53 15.16 -3.69
C GLY A 378 8.36 13.98 -2.74
N ALA A 379 9.13 12.90 -2.94
CA ALA A 379 9.14 11.73 -2.06
C ALA A 379 9.61 12.09 -0.63
N GLU A 380 10.67 12.92 -0.51
CA GLU A 380 11.17 13.43 0.77
C GLU A 380 10.10 14.23 1.52
N THR A 381 9.41 15.12 0.80
CA THR A 381 8.31 15.91 1.35
C THR A 381 7.17 15.00 1.79
N ALA A 382 6.76 14.06 0.93
CA ALA A 382 5.67 13.13 1.22
C ALA A 382 5.94 12.26 2.46
N ALA A 383 7.20 11.86 2.68
CA ALA A 383 7.59 11.06 3.84
C ALA A 383 7.42 11.79 5.19
N THR A 384 7.21 13.11 5.20
CA THR A 384 6.92 13.86 6.43
C THR A 384 5.46 13.77 6.88
N ALA A 385 4.57 13.25 6.05
CA ALA A 385 3.17 13.05 6.40
C ALA A 385 3.00 11.95 7.46
N VAL A 386 1.90 12.01 8.18
CA VAL A 386 1.50 10.99 9.16
C VAL A 386 0.25 10.26 8.69
N GLN A 387 0.16 8.99 9.07
CA GLN A 387 -1.03 8.17 8.87
C GLN A 387 -1.94 8.32 10.08
N VAL A 388 -3.15 8.77 9.84
CA VAL A 388 -4.19 8.88 10.86
C VAL A 388 -5.10 7.65 10.73
N PRO A 389 -5.44 6.93 11.81
CA PRO A 389 -6.30 5.75 11.73
C PRO A 389 -7.63 6.04 11.03
N VAL A 390 -7.90 5.31 9.95
CA VAL A 390 -9.17 5.35 9.20
C VAL A 390 -9.44 3.97 8.61
N TYR A 391 -10.50 3.32 9.04
CA TYR A 391 -10.97 2.05 8.47
C TYR A 391 -12.44 1.82 8.84
N GLU A 392 -13.10 0.92 8.11
CA GLU A 392 -14.56 0.74 8.17
C GLU A 392 -15.08 0.20 9.49
N SER A 393 -14.27 -0.53 10.24
CA SER A 393 -14.70 -1.16 11.50
C SER A 393 -14.59 -0.26 12.74
N LEU A 394 -14.03 0.95 12.60
CA LEU A 394 -14.10 1.96 13.66
C LEU A 394 -15.53 2.46 13.83
N SER A 395 -15.90 2.85 15.07
CA SER A 395 -17.12 3.58 15.32
C SER A 395 -16.94 5.07 15.03
N ASP A 396 -18.04 5.80 14.87
CA ASP A 396 -18.00 7.24 14.67
C ASP A 396 -17.37 7.97 15.87
N GLU A 397 -17.62 7.48 17.10
CA GLU A 397 -17.01 8.01 18.31
C GLU A 397 -15.50 7.77 18.36
N GLU A 398 -15.02 6.63 17.82
CA GLU A 398 -13.59 6.35 17.70
C GLU A 398 -12.94 7.29 16.68
N ILE A 399 -13.58 7.55 15.55
CA ILE A 399 -13.11 8.52 14.54
C ILE A 399 -13.11 9.95 15.10
N ASP A 400 -14.16 10.38 15.78
CA ASP A 400 -14.23 11.69 16.45
C ASP A 400 -13.08 11.84 17.47
N ARG A 401 -12.83 10.81 18.27
CA ARG A 401 -11.72 10.78 19.23
C ARG A 401 -10.37 10.92 18.53
N VAL A 402 -10.15 10.20 17.42
CA VAL A 402 -8.91 10.29 16.63
C VAL A 402 -8.70 11.72 16.12
N GLY A 403 -9.69 12.29 15.45
CA GLY A 403 -9.59 13.63 14.88
C GLY A 403 -9.38 14.72 15.94
N ARG A 404 -10.19 14.71 17.04
CA ARG A 404 -10.03 15.67 18.15
C ARG A 404 -8.67 15.53 18.83
N LEU A 405 -8.14 14.32 18.97
CA LEU A 405 -6.82 14.14 19.55
C LEU A 405 -5.73 14.75 18.68
N VAL A 406 -5.70 14.45 17.38
CA VAL A 406 -4.71 15.00 16.45
C VAL A 406 -4.80 16.53 16.45
N ARG A 407 -6.01 17.09 16.27
CA ARG A 407 -6.28 18.55 16.38
C ARG A 407 -5.67 19.14 17.64
N THR A 408 -6.01 18.58 18.80
CA THR A 408 -5.54 19.10 20.10
C THR A 408 -4.02 19.04 20.24
N GLN A 409 -3.36 17.99 19.72
CA GLN A 409 -1.90 17.89 19.83
C GLN A 409 -1.20 18.93 18.93
N VAL A 410 -1.72 19.18 17.72
CA VAL A 410 -1.19 20.21 16.82
C VAL A 410 -1.39 21.60 17.40
N GLN A 411 -2.59 21.93 17.90
CA GLN A 411 -2.85 23.22 18.54
C GLN A 411 -1.99 23.47 19.79
N ARG A 412 -1.76 22.43 20.62
CA ARG A 412 -0.85 22.54 21.77
C ARG A 412 0.60 22.75 21.36
N LEU A 413 1.01 22.22 20.21
CA LEU A 413 2.36 22.45 19.69
C LEU A 413 2.51 23.90 19.21
N ALA A 414 1.52 24.43 18.50
CA ALA A 414 1.51 25.81 18.01
C ALA A 414 1.52 26.83 19.15
N ASN A 415 0.85 26.53 20.26
CA ASN A 415 0.74 27.40 21.43
C ASN A 415 1.88 27.22 22.46
N ALA A 416 2.79 26.28 22.23
CA ALA A 416 3.94 26.08 23.10
C ALA A 416 4.89 27.29 22.98
N PRO A 417 5.41 27.88 24.11
CA PRO A 417 6.39 28.95 24.01
C PRO A 417 7.58 28.47 23.18
N LYS A 418 7.95 29.24 22.16
CA LYS A 418 9.16 28.97 21.38
C LYS A 418 10.34 29.08 22.36
N THR A 419 10.87 27.95 22.79
CA THR A 419 12.13 27.91 23.52
C THR A 419 13.18 28.49 22.60
N THR A 420 13.66 29.71 22.93
CA THR A 420 14.85 30.28 22.31
C THR A 420 15.97 29.27 22.51
N ALA A 421 16.50 28.73 21.42
CA ALA A 421 17.70 27.89 21.48
C ALA A 421 18.78 28.69 22.25
N PRO A 422 19.50 28.05 23.20
CA PRO A 422 20.59 28.75 23.85
C PRO A 422 21.60 29.13 22.76
N THR A 423 21.84 30.44 22.66
CA THR A 423 22.89 31.00 21.81
C THR A 423 24.17 30.30 22.20
N MET A 424 24.73 29.50 21.33
CA MET A 424 26.08 28.94 21.52
C MET A 424 27.04 30.13 21.61
N ALA A 425 27.40 30.53 22.84
CA ALA A 425 28.49 31.47 23.09
C ALA A 425 29.74 30.91 22.41
N ALA A 426 30.27 31.65 21.47
CA ALA A 426 31.52 31.37 20.83
C ALA A 426 32.62 31.18 21.89
N ARG A 427 33.05 29.95 22.10
CA ARG A 427 34.30 29.72 22.85
C ARG A 427 35.47 30.15 21.98
N SER A 428 36.00 31.35 22.31
CA SER A 428 37.25 31.82 21.79
C SER A 428 38.36 30.81 22.14
N HIS A 429 38.95 30.17 21.15
CA HIS A 429 40.22 29.50 21.30
C HIS A 429 41.28 30.54 21.63
N ARG A 430 41.70 30.60 22.89
CA ARG A 430 42.99 31.20 23.25
C ARG A 430 44.05 30.18 22.89
N SER A 431 44.84 30.53 21.88
CA SER A 431 46.15 29.95 21.66
C SER A 431 47.06 30.24 22.84
N ALA A 432 47.67 29.22 23.39
CA ALA A 432 48.83 29.36 24.26
C ALA A 432 49.92 28.41 23.75
N GLY A 433 51.06 28.98 23.44
CA GLY A 433 52.42 28.65 23.53
C GLY A 433 52.98 27.24 23.25
#